data_2a4cd7949829b618f51c73dc23821c0d
#
_entry.id   2a4cd7949829b618f51c73dc23821c0d
#
_cell.length_a   1.000
_cell.length_b   1.000
_cell.length_c   1.000
_cell.angle_alpha   90.00
_cell.angle_beta   90.00
_cell.angle_gamma   90.00
#
_symmetry.space_group_name_H-M   'P 1'
#
loop_
_entity.id
_entity.type
_entity.pdbx_description
1 polymer ?
#
loop_
_entity_poly.entity_id
_entity_poly.type
_entity_poly.pdbx_seq_one_letter_code
_entity_poly.pdbx_strand_id
1 'polypeptide(L)'
;WANGVLLRAVDVPDQPERVAAGPALLARYFGMDRSCDGQPVDPSQGLWLAPRPPSLAALQPEDLLQTTRVGIRQGQEIPWRWYLRRSRSISRRARGDRSPAAADALSVAALPIGF
;
A
#
# COMPACT_ATOMS: atom_id res chain seq x y z
N TRP A 1 -10.36 -18.09 -14.28
CA TRP A 1 -10.65 -16.79 -13.67
C TRP A 1 -9.35 -16.17 -13.19
N ALA A 2 -9.03 -15.02 -13.73
CA ALA A 2 -7.88 -14.26 -13.24
C ALA A 2 -8.39 -13.25 -12.23
N ASN A 3 -8.03 -13.44 -10.96
CA ASN A 3 -8.28 -12.47 -9.91
C ASN A 3 -6.99 -11.70 -9.66
N GLY A 4 -7.10 -10.38 -9.56
CA GLY A 4 -5.95 -9.52 -9.33
C GLY A 4 -6.18 -8.58 -8.17
N VAL A 5 -5.13 -8.32 -7.41
CA VAL A 5 -5.10 -7.30 -6.38
C VAL A 5 -4.03 -6.29 -6.76
N LEU A 6 -4.43 -5.04 -6.95
CA LEU A 6 -3.49 -3.96 -7.22
C LEU A 6 -2.98 -3.36 -5.91
N LEU A 7 -1.69 -3.50 -5.67
CA LEU A 7 -1.02 -2.79 -4.57
C LEU A 7 -0.76 -1.36 -5.02
N ARG A 8 -1.40 -0.39 -4.35
CA ARG A 8 -1.41 0.99 -4.81
C ARG A 8 -0.40 1.88 -4.11
N ALA A 9 -0.09 1.58 -2.87
CA ALA A 9 0.81 2.40 -2.08
C ALA A 9 1.38 1.58 -0.93
N VAL A 10 2.56 1.99 -0.48
CA VAL A 10 3.19 1.42 0.72
C VAL A 10 3.83 2.53 1.54
N ASP A 11 3.84 2.34 2.85
CA ASP A 11 4.65 3.15 3.76
C ASP A 11 6.08 2.64 3.72
N VAL A 12 7.02 3.52 3.42
CA VAL A 12 8.44 3.17 3.37
C VAL A 12 9.14 3.84 4.54
N PRO A 13 9.70 3.07 5.49
CA PRO A 13 10.42 3.66 6.63
C PRO A 13 11.57 4.55 6.18
N ASP A 14 11.77 5.66 6.90
CA ASP A 14 12.90 6.58 6.72
C ASP A 14 12.96 7.23 5.32
N GLN A 15 11.83 7.26 4.61
CA GLN A 15 11.70 7.92 3.31
C GLN A 15 10.58 8.96 3.35
N PRO A 16 10.55 9.90 2.39
CA PRO A 16 9.43 10.83 2.28
C PRO A 16 8.10 10.07 2.19
N GLU A 17 7.08 10.59 2.85
CA GLU A 17 5.75 9.95 2.93
C GLU A 17 5.18 9.60 1.56
N ARG A 18 5.46 10.40 0.56
CA ARG A 18 4.91 10.20 -0.76
C ARG A 18 5.79 9.41 -1.72
N VAL A 19 6.90 8.87 -1.25
CA VAL A 19 7.85 8.16 -2.13
C VAL A 19 7.20 6.99 -2.89
N ALA A 20 6.26 6.31 -2.26
CA ALA A 20 5.53 5.19 -2.87
C ALA A 20 4.01 5.32 -2.64
N ALA A 21 3.50 6.56 -2.66
CA ALA A 21 2.10 6.88 -2.35
C ALA A 21 1.23 6.88 -3.62
N GLY A 22 1.22 5.80 -4.35
CA GLY A 22 0.43 5.61 -5.56
C GLY A 22 1.05 4.56 -6.46
N PRO A 23 0.29 3.99 -7.41
CA PRO A 23 0.78 2.87 -8.22
C PRO A 23 2.04 3.20 -9.03
N ALA A 24 2.07 4.38 -9.64
CA ALA A 24 3.23 4.80 -10.41
C ALA A 24 4.44 5.08 -9.54
N LEU A 25 4.23 5.75 -8.40
CA LEU A 25 5.32 6.04 -7.45
C LEU A 25 5.83 4.75 -6.81
N LEU A 26 4.95 3.83 -6.48
CA LEU A 26 5.32 2.52 -5.93
C LEU A 26 6.18 1.75 -6.93
N ALA A 27 5.75 1.68 -8.18
CA ALA A 27 6.51 0.99 -9.21
C ALA A 27 7.89 1.64 -9.42
N ARG A 28 7.93 2.96 -9.44
CA ARG A 28 9.20 3.70 -9.58
C ARG A 28 10.14 3.43 -8.42
N TYR A 29 9.62 3.44 -7.20
CA TYR A 29 10.43 3.21 -6.00
C TYR A 29 11.08 1.83 -6.01
N PHE A 30 10.33 0.80 -6.39
CA PHE A 30 10.84 -0.57 -6.45
C PHE A 30 11.49 -0.94 -7.78
N GLY A 31 11.60 -0.01 -8.72
CA GLY A 31 12.22 -0.29 -10.02
C GLY A 31 11.45 -1.28 -10.87
N MET A 32 10.12 -1.33 -10.70
CA MET A 32 9.28 -2.26 -11.45
C MET A 32 8.86 -1.67 -12.78
N ASP A 33 8.99 -2.46 -13.84
CA ASP A 33 8.55 -2.12 -15.17
C ASP A 33 7.88 -3.35 -15.84
N ARG A 34 7.69 -3.29 -17.15
CA ARG A 34 7.05 -4.39 -17.90
C ARG A 34 7.79 -5.71 -17.81
N SER A 35 9.09 -5.70 -17.54
CA SER A 35 9.86 -6.94 -17.39
C SER A 35 9.41 -7.76 -16.19
N CYS A 36 8.71 -7.15 -15.25
CA CYS A 36 8.16 -7.83 -14.06
C CYS A 36 6.84 -8.57 -14.36
N ASP A 37 6.23 -8.34 -15.52
CA ASP A 37 4.95 -8.98 -15.86
C ASP A 37 5.10 -10.50 -15.93
N GLY A 38 4.18 -11.19 -15.28
CA GLY A 38 4.22 -12.65 -15.20
C GLY A 38 5.24 -13.22 -14.21
N GLN A 39 6.02 -12.36 -13.55
CA GLN A 39 7.04 -12.79 -12.61
C GLN A 39 6.40 -13.28 -11.30
N PRO A 40 6.81 -14.45 -10.78
CA PRO A 40 6.32 -14.90 -9.48
C PRO A 40 6.74 -13.95 -8.35
N VAL A 41 5.86 -13.79 -7.37
CA VAL A 41 6.16 -13.03 -6.14
C VAL A 41 6.89 -13.97 -5.19
N ASP A 42 8.20 -14.03 -5.32
CA ASP A 42 9.05 -15.02 -4.64
C ASP A 42 10.40 -14.38 -4.32
N PRO A 43 11.00 -14.65 -3.14
CA PRO A 43 12.32 -14.10 -2.79
C PRO A 43 13.40 -14.37 -3.83
N SER A 44 13.37 -15.53 -4.50
CA SER A 44 14.34 -15.88 -5.53
C SER A 44 14.26 -14.97 -6.76
N GLN A 45 13.13 -14.27 -6.95
CA GLN A 45 12.89 -13.35 -8.07
C GLN A 45 13.17 -11.89 -7.71
N GLY A 46 13.55 -11.60 -6.47
CA GLY A 46 13.88 -10.26 -6.02
C GLY A 46 12.70 -9.40 -5.60
N LEU A 47 11.47 -9.91 -5.71
CA LEU A 47 10.27 -9.21 -5.26
C LEU A 47 9.33 -10.20 -4.58
N TRP A 48 8.96 -9.91 -3.33
CA TRP A 48 8.10 -10.82 -2.57
C TRP A 48 7.28 -10.07 -1.53
N LEU A 49 6.27 -10.76 -0.98
CA LEU A 49 5.48 -10.31 0.16
C LEU A 49 5.87 -11.12 1.38
N ALA A 50 6.18 -10.45 2.47
CA ALA A 50 6.48 -11.08 3.75
C ALA A 50 5.23 -11.11 4.63
N PRO A 51 5.15 -12.01 5.61
CA PRO A 51 4.10 -11.97 6.62
C PRO A 51 4.11 -10.65 7.38
N ARG A 52 2.94 -10.28 7.92
CA ARG A 52 2.82 -9.08 8.76
C ARG A 52 3.77 -9.18 9.95
N PRO A 53 4.61 -8.15 10.19
CA PRO A 53 5.50 -8.17 11.35
C PRO A 53 4.72 -8.04 12.65
N PRO A 54 5.26 -8.53 13.79
CA PRO A 54 4.59 -8.43 15.09
C PRO A 54 4.22 -7.01 15.48
N SER A 55 5.00 -6.01 15.09
CA SER A 55 4.72 -4.59 15.35
C SER A 55 3.42 -4.12 14.71
N LEU A 56 2.94 -4.80 13.68
CA LEU A 56 1.68 -4.50 13.00
C LEU A 56 0.57 -5.49 13.35
N ALA A 57 0.83 -6.45 14.25
CA ALA A 57 -0.17 -7.44 14.65
C ALA A 57 -1.36 -6.81 15.39
N ALA A 58 -1.18 -5.62 15.98
CA ALA A 58 -2.22 -4.90 16.70
C ALA A 58 -3.18 -4.13 15.80
N LEU A 59 -3.00 -4.16 14.48
CA LEU A 59 -3.95 -3.52 13.56
C LEU A 59 -5.32 -4.19 13.68
N GLN A 60 -6.34 -3.36 13.87
CA GLN A 60 -7.73 -3.79 14.00
C GLN A 60 -8.49 -3.54 12.69
N PRO A 61 -9.65 -4.18 12.48
CA PRO A 61 -10.47 -3.93 11.29
C PRO A 61 -10.82 -2.47 11.08
N GLU A 62 -11.02 -1.69 12.14
CA GLU A 62 -11.31 -0.26 12.06
C GLU A 62 -10.14 0.60 11.59
N ASP A 63 -8.93 0.06 11.60
CA ASP A 63 -7.77 0.73 11.01
C ASP A 63 -7.79 0.71 9.49
N LEU A 64 -8.67 -0.09 8.90
CA LEU A 64 -8.87 -0.17 7.45
C LEU A 64 -10.08 0.65 7.04
N LEU A 65 -9.93 1.44 6.00
CA LEU A 65 -11.05 2.11 5.36
C LEU A 65 -11.32 1.46 4.02
N GLN A 66 -12.59 1.11 3.77
CA GLN A 66 -13.04 0.57 2.51
C GLN A 66 -13.80 1.66 1.74
N THR A 67 -13.49 1.83 0.47
CA THR A 67 -14.09 2.85 -0.37
C THR A 67 -14.06 2.43 -1.85
N THR A 68 -14.51 3.32 -2.70
CA THR A 68 -14.58 3.09 -4.13
C THR A 68 -13.21 3.20 -4.79
N ARG A 69 -13.08 2.56 -5.94
CA ARG A 69 -11.88 2.60 -6.76
C ARG A 69 -11.74 3.96 -7.44
N VAL A 70 -10.52 4.30 -7.80
CA VAL A 70 -10.20 5.57 -8.48
C VAL A 70 -9.60 5.29 -9.86
N GLY A 71 -9.79 6.22 -10.79
CA GLY A 71 -9.19 6.15 -12.11
C GLY A 71 -9.77 5.09 -13.03
N ILE A 72 -11.00 4.63 -12.79
CA ILE A 72 -11.68 3.65 -13.62
C ILE A 72 -13.01 4.20 -14.12
N ARG A 73 -13.50 3.63 -15.24
CA ARG A 73 -14.77 4.05 -15.85
C ARG A 73 -15.95 3.16 -15.48
N GLN A 74 -15.70 1.87 -15.24
CA GLN A 74 -16.74 0.89 -14.90
C GLN A 74 -16.50 0.40 -13.47
N GLY A 75 -17.60 0.10 -12.77
CA GLY A 75 -17.54 -0.38 -11.40
C GLY A 75 -17.07 0.66 -10.40
N GLN A 76 -17.27 1.95 -10.70
CA GLN A 76 -16.86 3.05 -9.81
C GLN A 76 -17.59 3.02 -8.47
N GLU A 77 -18.80 2.51 -8.45
CA GLU A 77 -19.65 2.40 -7.27
C GLU A 77 -19.27 1.22 -6.37
N ILE A 78 -18.44 0.29 -6.86
CA ILE A 78 -18.07 -0.91 -6.10
C ILE A 78 -16.96 -0.56 -5.11
N PRO A 79 -17.13 -0.83 -3.80
CA PRO A 79 -16.13 -0.45 -2.80
C PRO A 79 -14.96 -1.45 -2.74
N TRP A 80 -14.20 -1.54 -3.82
CA TRP A 80 -13.08 -2.46 -3.97
C TRP A 80 -11.72 -1.79 -3.80
N ARG A 81 -11.66 -0.81 -2.90
CA ARG A 81 -10.40 -0.17 -2.54
C ARG A 81 -10.30 -0.07 -1.03
N TRP A 82 -9.16 -0.47 -0.48
CA TRP A 82 -8.90 -0.43 0.95
C TRP A 82 -7.60 0.31 1.21
N TYR A 83 -7.53 1.04 2.29
CA TYR A 83 -6.28 1.61 2.75
C TYR A 83 -6.26 1.73 4.28
N LEU A 84 -5.05 1.87 4.84
CA LEU A 84 -4.87 2.09 6.28
C LEU A 84 -5.18 3.56 6.61
N ARG A 85 -6.14 3.79 7.50
CA ARG A 85 -6.60 5.14 7.86
C ARG A 85 -5.48 6.03 8.36
N ARG A 86 -4.57 5.48 9.16
CA ARG A 86 -3.49 6.24 9.78
C ARG A 86 -2.25 6.38 8.91
N SER A 87 -2.23 5.80 7.73
CA SER A 87 -1.14 6.01 6.79
C SER A 87 -1.22 7.40 6.17
N ARG A 88 -0.08 8.06 6.05
CA ARG A 88 0.06 9.32 5.30
C ARG A 88 0.53 9.09 3.86
N SER A 89 0.75 7.85 3.47
CA SER A 89 1.24 7.47 2.13
C SER A 89 0.11 7.14 1.17
N ILE A 90 -1.05 7.74 1.33
CA ILE A 90 -2.23 7.51 0.50
C ILE A 90 -2.32 8.61 -0.56
N SER A 91 -2.35 8.23 -1.83
CA SER A 91 -2.42 9.21 -2.94
C SER A 91 -3.79 9.91 -3.01
N ARG A 92 -4.86 9.19 -2.67
CA ARG A 92 -6.21 9.75 -2.69
C ARG A 92 -7.05 9.10 -1.60
N ARG A 93 -7.53 9.93 -0.69
CA ARG A 93 -8.37 9.48 0.41
C ARG A 93 -9.86 9.51 0.02
N ALA A 94 -10.67 8.73 0.73
CA ALA A 94 -12.12 8.76 0.56
C ALA A 94 -12.66 10.16 0.90
N ARG A 95 -13.80 10.50 0.31
CA ARG A 95 -14.46 11.78 0.58
C ARG A 95 -14.72 11.92 2.07
N GLY A 96 -14.29 13.04 2.65
CA GLY A 96 -14.46 13.33 4.07
C GLY A 96 -13.42 12.71 4.99
N ASP A 97 -12.60 11.80 4.48
CA ASP A 97 -11.49 11.23 5.25
C ASP A 97 -10.25 12.10 5.08
N ARG A 98 -9.62 12.46 6.19
CA ARG A 98 -8.45 13.33 6.22
C ARG A 98 -7.20 12.56 6.61
N SER A 99 -6.07 12.96 6.05
CA SER A 99 -4.77 12.45 6.46
C SER A 99 -4.54 12.79 7.94
N PRO A 100 -4.08 11.82 8.75
CA PRO A 100 -3.78 12.10 10.15
C PRO A 100 -2.61 13.06 10.27
N ALA A 101 -2.52 13.76 11.40
CA ALA A 101 -1.32 14.52 11.75
C ALA A 101 -0.13 13.57 11.88
N ALA A 102 1.07 14.08 11.65
CA ALA A 102 2.28 13.24 11.70
C ALA A 102 2.43 12.50 13.04
N ALA A 103 2.05 13.14 14.14
CA ALA A 103 2.10 12.53 15.48
C ALA A 103 1.13 11.35 15.64
N ASP A 104 0.03 11.35 14.90
CA ASP A 104 -1.02 10.32 14.96
C ASP A 104 -0.88 9.29 13.85
N ALA A 105 0.06 9.48 12.95
CA ALA A 105 0.27 8.59 11.82
C ALA A 105 0.80 7.23 12.26
N LEU A 106 0.51 6.23 11.45
CA LEU A 106 1.05 4.90 11.64
C LEU A 106 2.59 4.98 11.56
N SER A 107 3.23 4.57 12.64
CA SER A 107 4.69 4.47 12.68
C SER A 107 5.09 3.08 12.23
N VAL A 108 5.69 2.99 11.06
CA VAL A 108 6.30 1.74 10.61
C VAL A 108 7.76 1.81 11.07
N ALA A 109 8.06 1.12 12.17
CA ALA A 109 9.44 0.96 12.58
C ALA A 109 10.19 0.27 11.44
N ALA A 110 11.41 0.75 11.17
CA ALA A 110 12.27 0.08 10.20
C ALA A 110 12.37 -1.39 10.59
N LEU A 111 11.92 -2.27 9.70
CA LEU A 111 12.08 -3.70 9.91
C LEU A 111 13.56 -4.00 9.87
N PRO A 112 14.09 -4.78 10.82
CA PRO A 112 15.47 -5.21 10.71
C PRO A 112 15.63 -5.95 9.39
N ILE A 113 16.52 -5.42 8.56
CA ILE A 113 16.89 -6.06 7.31
C ILE A 113 17.76 -7.24 7.68
N GLY A 114 17.21 -8.42 7.60
CA GLY A 114 17.92 -9.62 8.01
C GLY A 114 17.02 -10.80 7.85
N PHE A 115 16.59 -10.99 6.64
CA PHE A 115 15.80 -12.15 6.29
C PHE A 115 16.71 -13.28 5.92
#